data_5b1c3728b9fdc7b3547be71d5e78d7f0
#
_entry.id   5b1c3728b9fdc7b3547be71d5e78d7f0
#
_cell.length_a   1.000
_cell.length_b   1.000
_cell.length_c   1.000
_cell.angle_alpha   90.00
_cell.angle_beta   90.00
_cell.angle_gamma   90.00
#
_symmetry.space_group_name_H-M   'P 1'
#
loop_
_entity.id
_entity.type
_entity.pdbx_description
1 polymer ?
#
loop_
_entity_poly.entity_id
_entity_poly.type
_entity_poly.pdbx_seq_one_letter_code
_entity_poly.pdbx_strand_id
1 'polypeptide(L)'
;IHVNYGLGFLSDSYDRPQSFGMAHNYEFIHRYFREHGFEEIPMVTFFKDMKNEFSLIDESMRKRLAGRYTVRTADLRNIEREALIYTRLNNDAFRDHLFYYMRDEKEDLELFRDLRFLIRNENLLFVQKDGVEVGFMLWYPDFHELMDQRETVGARTVIKTAIRRNSLRKFKIVEMGVIKEEQKKGAILALFDFCLSLTKGRYDSFESGWVLKENYLSGNFGYKWADGVSKT
;
A
#
# COMPACT_ATOMS: atom_id res chain seq x y z
N ILE A 1 15.14 11.19 2.35
CA ILE A 1 13.66 11.27 2.35
C ILE A 1 13.12 9.86 2.48
N HIS A 2 12.37 9.58 3.53
CA HIS A 2 11.84 8.25 3.80
C HIS A 2 10.60 8.00 2.97
N VAL A 3 10.48 6.80 2.38
CA VAL A 3 9.32 6.40 1.57
C VAL A 3 8.00 6.62 2.31
N ASN A 4 7.98 6.42 3.61
CA ASN A 4 6.78 6.58 4.45
C ASN A 4 6.38 8.03 4.70
N TYR A 5 7.28 8.99 4.49
CA TYR A 5 7.02 10.42 4.71
C TYR A 5 6.79 11.21 3.42
N GLY A 6 6.57 10.49 2.33
CA GLY A 6 6.36 11.04 1.01
C GLY A 6 7.66 11.10 0.19
N LEU A 7 7.59 10.62 -1.02
CA LEU A 7 8.64 10.69 -2.03
C LEU A 7 8.18 11.58 -3.17
N GLY A 8 9.09 12.48 -3.58
CA GLY A 8 8.96 13.20 -4.82
C GLY A 8 7.82 14.22 -4.85
N PHE A 9 7.48 14.59 -6.05
CA PHE A 9 6.44 15.55 -6.39
C PHE A 9 5.57 14.95 -7.49
N LEU A 10 4.30 15.36 -7.54
CA LEU A 10 3.45 15.07 -8.68
C LEU A 10 4.00 15.77 -9.91
N SER A 11 4.03 15.06 -11.02
CA SER A 11 4.33 15.61 -12.34
C SER A 11 3.10 15.77 -13.23
N ASP A 12 1.96 15.18 -12.82
CA ASP A 12 0.67 15.26 -13.50
C ASP A 12 -0.50 15.24 -12.51
N SER A 13 -1.73 15.25 -13.03
CA SER A 13 -2.98 15.02 -12.29
C SER A 13 -3.16 15.93 -11.07
N TYR A 14 -2.73 17.18 -11.14
CA TYR A 14 -2.82 18.18 -10.08
C TYR A 14 -4.26 18.54 -9.67
N ASP A 15 -5.22 18.32 -10.56
CA ASP A 15 -6.65 18.55 -10.41
C ASP A 15 -7.36 17.41 -9.66
N ARG A 16 -6.68 16.27 -9.48
CA ARG A 16 -7.27 15.09 -8.83
C ARG A 16 -6.94 15.04 -7.35
N PRO A 17 -7.91 14.69 -6.50
CA PRO A 17 -7.62 14.49 -5.08
C PRO A 17 -6.61 13.36 -4.90
N GLN A 18 -5.69 13.56 -3.96
CA GLN A 18 -4.69 12.56 -3.59
C GLN A 18 -5.30 11.55 -2.63
N SER A 19 -4.93 10.28 -2.79
CA SER A 19 -5.23 9.27 -1.79
C SER A 19 -4.46 9.54 -0.50
N PHE A 20 -5.01 9.11 0.61
CA PHE A 20 -4.41 9.30 1.93
C PHE A 20 -2.95 8.82 1.98
N GLY A 21 -2.08 9.66 2.55
CA GLY A 21 -0.65 9.40 2.64
C GLY A 21 0.13 9.62 1.33
N MET A 22 -0.47 10.26 0.31
CA MET A 22 0.23 10.66 -0.92
C MET A 22 0.57 12.14 -0.89
N ALA A 23 1.75 12.48 -1.44
CA ALA A 23 2.15 13.88 -1.58
C ALA A 23 1.22 14.61 -2.55
N HIS A 24 0.95 15.87 -2.24
CA HIS A 24 0.27 16.80 -3.15
C HIS A 24 1.11 18.08 -3.25
N ASN A 25 1.25 18.59 -4.45
CA ASN A 25 1.98 19.83 -4.72
C ASN A 25 1.34 20.59 -5.88
N TYR A 26 1.61 21.86 -5.95
CA TYR A 26 1.27 22.68 -7.11
C TYR A 26 2.19 22.37 -8.31
N GLU A 27 1.68 22.50 -9.51
CA GLU A 27 2.42 22.27 -10.76
C GLU A 27 3.75 23.03 -10.82
N PHE A 28 3.76 24.29 -10.35
CA PHE A 28 4.96 25.11 -10.39
C PHE A 28 6.15 24.52 -9.60
N ILE A 29 5.90 23.69 -8.59
CA ILE A 29 6.95 23.04 -7.80
C ILE A 29 7.75 22.08 -8.68
N HIS A 30 7.06 21.17 -9.39
CA HIS A 30 7.70 20.24 -10.32
C HIS A 30 8.48 20.98 -11.41
N ARG A 31 7.83 21.97 -12.05
CA ARG A 31 8.46 22.80 -13.08
C ARG A 31 9.72 23.50 -12.56
N TYR A 32 9.68 24.06 -11.34
CA TYR A 32 10.83 24.72 -10.71
C TYR A 32 12.03 23.79 -10.61
N PHE A 33 11.85 22.57 -10.08
CA PHE A 33 12.96 21.62 -9.95
C PHE A 33 13.54 21.21 -11.32
N ARG A 34 12.68 20.99 -12.30
CA ARG A 34 13.11 20.65 -13.67
C ARG A 34 13.91 21.77 -14.34
N GLU A 35 13.48 23.00 -14.20
CA GLU A 35 14.19 24.19 -14.74
C GLU A 35 15.54 24.42 -14.04
N HIS A 36 15.73 23.93 -12.83
CA HIS A 36 17.00 24.01 -12.10
C HIS A 36 17.89 22.77 -12.25
N GLY A 37 17.62 21.92 -13.22
CA GLY A 37 18.49 20.82 -13.61
C GLY A 37 18.46 19.61 -12.71
N PHE A 38 17.40 19.43 -11.90
CA PHE A 38 17.20 18.20 -11.14
C PHE A 38 16.82 17.06 -12.06
N GLU A 39 17.42 15.90 -11.86
CA GLU A 39 17.09 14.67 -12.57
C GLU A 39 15.75 14.11 -12.09
N GLU A 40 14.91 13.72 -13.03
CA GLU A 40 13.60 13.11 -12.75
C GLU A 40 13.72 11.59 -12.70
N ILE A 41 13.27 10.99 -11.62
CA ILE A 41 13.12 9.53 -11.49
C ILE A 41 11.63 9.22 -11.45
N PRO A 42 11.03 8.77 -12.56
CA PRO A 42 9.58 8.63 -12.65
C PRO A 42 9.04 7.49 -11.79
N MET A 43 7.99 7.79 -11.02
CA MET A 43 7.21 6.84 -10.26
C MET A 43 5.75 6.92 -10.70
N VAL A 44 5.03 5.83 -10.59
CA VAL A 44 3.62 5.76 -10.99
C VAL A 44 2.77 5.13 -9.88
N THR A 45 1.50 5.51 -9.84
CA THR A 45 0.47 4.80 -9.09
C THR A 45 -0.51 4.13 -10.04
N PHE A 46 -1.06 3.00 -9.63
CA PHE A 46 -2.02 2.23 -10.41
C PHE A 46 -3.41 2.34 -9.80
N PHE A 47 -4.42 2.40 -10.65
CA PHE A 47 -5.83 2.52 -10.26
C PHE A 47 -6.63 1.32 -10.74
N LYS A 48 -7.61 0.87 -9.92
CA LYS A 48 -8.59 -0.16 -10.27
C LYS A 48 -9.99 0.23 -9.85
N ASP A 49 -10.93 0.18 -10.78
CA ASP A 49 -12.37 0.20 -10.51
C ASP A 49 -12.81 -1.22 -10.09
N MET A 50 -13.47 -1.33 -8.94
CA MET A 50 -13.92 -2.59 -8.36
C MET A 50 -15.43 -2.82 -8.49
N LYS A 51 -16.15 -1.94 -9.19
CA LYS A 51 -17.60 -2.09 -9.40
C LYS A 51 -17.94 -3.32 -10.24
N ASN A 52 -17.03 -3.71 -11.13
CA ASN A 52 -17.14 -4.94 -11.89
C ASN A 52 -16.41 -6.08 -11.20
N GLU A 53 -16.87 -7.33 -11.48
CA GLU A 53 -16.16 -8.50 -10.98
C GLU A 53 -14.73 -8.54 -11.50
N PHE A 54 -13.80 -8.67 -10.57
CA PHE A 54 -12.39 -8.76 -10.86
C PHE A 54 -11.75 -9.86 -10.01
N SER A 55 -10.97 -10.71 -10.65
CA SER A 55 -10.11 -11.68 -9.98
C SER A 55 -8.79 -11.76 -10.73
N LEU A 56 -7.68 -11.72 -9.99
CA LEU A 56 -6.34 -11.81 -10.58
C LEU A 56 -5.92 -13.25 -10.87
N ILE A 57 -6.54 -14.21 -10.18
CA ILE A 57 -6.23 -15.62 -10.28
C ILE A 57 -7.50 -16.45 -10.44
N ASP A 58 -7.39 -17.55 -11.15
CA ASP A 58 -8.46 -18.54 -11.26
C ASP A 58 -8.52 -19.47 -10.04
N GLU A 59 -9.56 -20.30 -9.99
CA GLU A 59 -9.78 -21.24 -8.89
C GLU A 59 -8.67 -22.31 -8.79
N SER A 60 -8.10 -22.74 -9.91
CA SER A 60 -6.99 -23.69 -9.93
C SER A 60 -5.73 -23.09 -9.28
N MET A 61 -5.40 -21.85 -9.65
CA MET A 61 -4.30 -21.12 -9.06
C MET A 61 -4.55 -20.88 -7.56
N ARG A 62 -5.78 -20.50 -7.17
CA ARG A 62 -6.14 -20.29 -5.77
C ARG A 62 -5.91 -21.55 -4.94
N LYS A 63 -6.36 -22.70 -5.39
CA LYS A 63 -6.11 -23.99 -4.71
C LYS A 63 -4.63 -24.32 -4.60
N ARG A 64 -3.86 -24.08 -5.66
CA ARG A 64 -2.41 -24.31 -5.66
C ARG A 64 -1.69 -23.38 -4.66
N LEU A 65 -2.08 -22.13 -4.60
CA LEU A 65 -1.49 -21.18 -3.65
C LEU A 65 -1.88 -21.49 -2.21
N ALA A 66 -3.14 -21.87 -1.95
CA ALA A 66 -3.60 -22.29 -0.63
C ALA A 66 -2.89 -23.55 -0.09
N GLY A 67 -2.44 -24.45 -0.99
CA GLY A 67 -1.59 -25.59 -0.62
C GLY A 67 -0.14 -25.22 -0.25
N ARG A 68 0.28 -23.98 -0.52
CA ARG A 68 1.64 -23.53 -0.29
C ARG A 68 1.74 -22.39 0.72
N TYR A 69 0.76 -21.52 0.75
CA TYR A 69 0.75 -20.30 1.57
C TYR A 69 -0.54 -20.21 2.36
N THR A 70 -0.41 -19.68 3.58
CA THR A 70 -1.54 -19.17 4.37
C THR A 70 -1.42 -17.65 4.50
N VAL A 71 -2.55 -16.95 4.46
CA VAL A 71 -2.57 -15.50 4.72
C VAL A 71 -3.31 -15.25 6.02
N ARG A 72 -2.71 -14.46 6.89
CA ARG A 72 -3.33 -14.02 8.14
C ARG A 72 -3.42 -12.50 8.21
N THR A 73 -4.35 -12.01 8.99
CA THR A 73 -4.39 -10.62 9.43
C THR A 73 -3.44 -10.41 10.60
N ALA A 74 -3.00 -9.17 10.82
CA ALA A 74 -2.28 -8.80 12.04
C ALA A 74 -3.18 -8.91 13.28
N ASP A 75 -2.57 -9.02 14.46
CA ASP A 75 -3.24 -8.84 15.75
C ASP A 75 -2.77 -7.53 16.40
N LEU A 76 -3.52 -6.44 16.17
CA LEU A 76 -3.17 -5.11 16.67
C LEU A 76 -3.19 -4.99 18.21
N ARG A 77 -3.68 -6.00 18.93
CA ARG A 77 -3.51 -6.09 20.40
C ARG A 77 -2.06 -6.43 20.75
N ASN A 78 -1.35 -7.09 19.85
CA ASN A 78 0.07 -7.46 19.92
C ASN A 78 0.93 -6.58 18.99
N ILE A 79 0.66 -5.26 18.96
CA ILE A 79 1.23 -4.31 18.00
C ILE A 79 2.75 -4.36 17.93
N GLU A 80 3.41 -4.59 19.06
CA GLU A 80 4.88 -4.68 19.13
C GLU A 80 5.42 -5.86 18.30
N ARG A 81 4.82 -7.04 18.46
CA ARG A 81 5.18 -8.22 17.68
C ARG A 81 4.91 -8.02 16.19
N GLU A 82 3.75 -7.48 15.84
CA GLU A 82 3.35 -7.29 14.45
C GLU A 82 4.23 -6.24 13.75
N ALA A 83 4.61 -5.16 14.44
CA ALA A 83 5.56 -4.17 13.95
C ALA A 83 6.95 -4.77 13.70
N LEU A 84 7.46 -5.58 14.62
CA LEU A 84 8.75 -6.28 14.43
C LEU A 84 8.74 -7.19 13.20
N ILE A 85 7.67 -7.98 13.01
CA ILE A 85 7.52 -8.84 11.83
C ILE A 85 7.49 -7.99 10.56
N TYR A 86 6.72 -6.91 10.56
CA TYR A 86 6.61 -5.99 9.43
C TYR A 86 7.96 -5.35 9.09
N THR A 87 8.69 -4.81 10.08
CA THR A 87 10.00 -4.18 9.87
C THR A 87 11.01 -5.16 9.27
N ARG A 88 11.07 -6.38 9.80
CA ARG A 88 11.95 -7.44 9.28
C ARG A 88 11.63 -7.73 7.80
N LEU A 89 10.36 -8.01 7.50
CA LEU A 89 9.93 -8.34 6.13
C LEU A 89 10.14 -7.18 5.17
N ASN A 90 9.93 -5.95 5.62
CA ASN A 90 10.15 -4.75 4.84
C ASN A 90 11.65 -4.61 4.49
N ASN A 91 12.51 -4.73 5.49
CA ASN A 91 13.96 -4.69 5.32
C ASN A 91 14.47 -5.78 4.37
N ASP A 92 13.92 -6.98 4.42
CA ASP A 92 14.30 -8.06 3.51
C ASP A 92 13.77 -7.86 2.09
N ALA A 93 12.52 -7.43 1.96
CA ALA A 93 11.86 -7.29 0.66
C ALA A 93 12.42 -6.13 -0.18
N PHE A 94 12.80 -5.02 0.46
CA PHE A 94 13.17 -3.77 -0.21
C PHE A 94 14.65 -3.39 -0.08
N ARG A 95 15.49 -4.24 0.46
CA ARG A 95 16.93 -3.98 0.67
C ARG A 95 17.63 -3.38 -0.53
N ASP A 96 17.28 -3.81 -1.74
CA ASP A 96 17.92 -3.37 -2.98
C ASP A 96 17.12 -2.30 -3.72
N HIS A 97 16.08 -1.74 -3.10
CA HIS A 97 15.28 -0.71 -3.73
C HIS A 97 16.01 0.64 -3.66
N LEU A 98 16.04 1.39 -4.77
CA LEU A 98 16.82 2.61 -4.94
C LEU A 98 16.64 3.65 -3.83
N PHE A 99 15.44 3.81 -3.30
CA PHE A 99 15.11 4.78 -2.25
C PHE A 99 14.89 4.15 -0.89
N TYR A 100 15.27 2.90 -0.74
CA TYR A 100 15.09 2.21 0.52
C TYR A 100 16.33 2.35 1.40
N TYR A 101 16.11 2.58 2.68
CA TYR A 101 17.11 2.39 3.71
C TYR A 101 16.51 1.53 4.84
N MET A 102 17.37 0.85 5.56
CA MET A 102 16.96 -0.06 6.62
C MET A 102 16.10 0.67 7.65
N ARG A 103 14.93 0.14 7.91
CA ARG A 103 13.96 0.69 8.86
C ARG A 103 14.36 0.30 10.28
N ASP A 104 14.16 1.21 11.21
CA ASP A 104 14.32 0.96 12.64
C ASP A 104 13.02 0.42 13.23
N GLU A 105 13.13 -0.59 14.10
CA GLU A 105 11.98 -1.23 14.75
C GLU A 105 11.18 -0.27 15.63
N LYS A 106 11.86 0.69 16.27
CA LYS A 106 11.20 1.66 17.15
C LYS A 106 10.39 2.68 16.33
N GLU A 107 10.93 3.14 15.20
CA GLU A 107 10.24 4.05 14.29
C GLU A 107 8.96 3.42 13.75
N ASP A 108 9.04 2.16 13.31
CA ASP A 108 7.86 1.42 12.85
C ASP A 108 6.85 1.17 13.98
N LEU A 109 7.31 0.84 15.16
CA LEU A 109 6.44 0.65 16.31
C LEU A 109 5.69 1.95 16.67
N GLU A 110 6.36 3.09 16.66
CA GLU A 110 5.72 4.39 16.87
C GLU A 110 4.68 4.68 15.79
N LEU A 111 5.01 4.47 14.52
CA LEU A 111 4.09 4.61 13.41
C LEU A 111 2.83 3.75 13.58
N PHE A 112 2.99 2.47 13.93
CA PHE A 112 1.85 1.57 14.13
C PHE A 112 1.05 1.90 15.39
N ARG A 113 1.67 2.40 16.45
CA ARG A 113 0.96 2.90 17.64
C ARG A 113 0.01 4.03 17.31
N ASP A 114 0.38 4.93 16.41
CA ASP A 114 -0.47 6.01 15.93
C ASP A 114 -1.53 5.51 14.94
N LEU A 115 -1.13 4.69 13.98
CA LEU A 115 -2.03 4.14 12.97
C LEU A 115 -3.11 3.23 13.56
N ARG A 116 -2.88 2.56 14.69
CA ARG A 116 -3.85 1.61 15.29
C ARG A 116 -5.24 2.21 15.56
N PHE A 117 -5.34 3.53 15.66
CA PHE A 117 -6.62 4.22 15.85
C PHE A 117 -7.40 4.38 14.54
N LEU A 118 -6.72 4.24 13.41
CA LEU A 118 -7.31 4.36 12.07
C LEU A 118 -7.46 3.01 11.37
N ILE A 119 -6.54 2.08 11.59
CA ILE A 119 -6.53 0.76 10.94
C ILE A 119 -7.17 -0.32 11.82
N ARG A 120 -7.46 -1.46 11.21
CA ARG A 120 -7.93 -2.70 11.84
C ARG A 120 -6.97 -3.83 11.53
N ASN A 121 -7.11 -4.97 12.22
CA ASN A 121 -6.29 -6.17 11.98
C ASN A 121 -6.18 -6.53 10.50
N GLU A 122 -7.29 -6.42 9.76
CA GLU A 122 -7.38 -6.73 8.33
C GLU A 122 -6.56 -5.81 7.42
N ASN A 123 -6.11 -4.66 7.91
CA ASN A 123 -5.36 -3.69 7.13
C ASN A 123 -3.87 -4.01 7.02
N LEU A 124 -3.35 -4.90 7.86
CA LEU A 124 -2.01 -5.45 7.74
C LEU A 124 -2.12 -6.98 7.60
N LEU A 125 -1.68 -7.48 6.46
CA LEU A 125 -1.72 -8.88 6.10
C LEU A 125 -0.32 -9.45 6.07
N PHE A 126 -0.19 -10.70 6.50
CA PHE A 126 1.05 -11.47 6.37
C PHE A 126 0.77 -12.77 5.62
N VAL A 127 1.62 -13.07 4.64
CA VAL A 127 1.63 -14.38 4.01
C VAL A 127 2.68 -15.25 4.68
N GLN A 128 2.27 -16.47 5.01
CA GLN A 128 3.11 -17.47 5.68
C GLN A 128 3.37 -18.65 4.76
N LYS A 129 4.55 -19.23 4.89
CA LYS A 129 4.93 -20.53 4.36
C LYS A 129 5.47 -21.36 5.50
N ASP A 130 4.94 -22.57 5.68
CA ASP A 130 5.35 -23.48 6.76
C ASP A 130 5.30 -22.82 8.17
N GLY A 131 4.32 -21.94 8.38
CA GLY A 131 4.12 -21.20 9.65
C GLY A 131 5.04 -19.99 9.87
N VAL A 132 5.89 -19.64 8.89
CA VAL A 132 6.80 -18.51 8.96
C VAL A 132 6.34 -17.39 8.02
N GLU A 133 6.29 -16.14 8.50
CA GLU A 133 5.95 -14.99 7.68
C GLU A 133 7.05 -14.72 6.64
N VAL A 134 6.67 -14.73 5.37
CA VAL A 134 7.55 -14.54 4.21
C VAL A 134 7.19 -13.32 3.36
N GLY A 135 6.13 -12.60 3.72
CA GLY A 135 5.74 -11.37 3.04
C GLY A 135 4.57 -10.70 3.75
N PHE A 136 4.27 -9.49 3.34
CA PHE A 136 3.27 -8.63 3.94
C PHE A 136 2.58 -7.75 2.90
N MET A 137 1.42 -7.20 3.29
CA MET A 137 0.70 -6.16 2.58
C MET A 137 0.05 -5.22 3.61
N LEU A 138 0.36 -3.94 3.51
CA LEU A 138 -0.32 -2.87 4.24
C LEU A 138 -1.29 -2.16 3.30
N TRP A 139 -2.55 -2.11 3.68
CA TRP A 139 -3.59 -1.40 2.97
C TRP A 139 -4.52 -0.70 3.95
N TYR A 140 -5.17 0.37 3.54
CA TYR A 140 -6.18 1.03 4.36
C TYR A 140 -7.17 1.83 3.50
N PRO A 141 -8.38 2.14 4.04
CA PRO A 141 -9.32 3.02 3.39
C PRO A 141 -8.72 4.39 3.09
N ASP A 142 -9.19 5.04 2.05
CA ASP A 142 -8.80 6.42 1.77
C ASP A 142 -9.50 7.37 2.76
N PHE A 143 -8.83 7.68 3.86
CA PHE A 143 -9.36 8.55 4.91
C PHE A 143 -9.60 9.98 4.45
N HIS A 144 -9.02 10.42 3.31
CA HIS A 144 -9.32 11.73 2.74
C HIS A 144 -10.78 11.89 2.36
N GLU A 145 -11.53 10.79 2.10
CA GLU A 145 -12.99 10.85 1.89
C GLU A 145 -13.76 11.38 3.12
N LEU A 146 -13.16 11.38 4.31
CA LEU A 146 -13.74 11.90 5.55
C LEU A 146 -13.11 13.22 6.02
N MET A 147 -12.05 13.66 5.37
CA MET A 147 -11.29 14.85 5.76
C MET A 147 -11.75 16.06 4.95
N ASP A 148 -11.78 17.21 5.59
CA ASP A 148 -11.98 18.48 4.91
C ASP A 148 -10.67 18.94 4.23
N GLN A 149 -10.76 19.78 3.21
CA GLN A 149 -9.57 20.39 2.60
C GLN A 149 -8.74 21.10 3.68
N ARG A 150 -7.44 20.83 3.70
CA ARG A 150 -6.47 21.33 4.70
C ARG A 150 -6.59 20.73 6.11
N GLU A 151 -7.46 19.73 6.32
CA GLU A 151 -7.48 19.02 7.60
C GLU A 151 -6.23 18.14 7.72
N THR A 152 -5.58 18.20 8.86
CA THR A 152 -4.48 17.28 9.22
C THR A 152 -5.02 16.07 9.97
N VAL A 153 -4.33 14.94 9.85
CA VAL A 153 -4.69 13.72 10.59
C VAL A 153 -4.58 13.98 12.09
N GLY A 154 -5.67 13.69 12.81
CA GLY A 154 -5.73 13.89 14.26
C GLY A 154 -6.97 13.25 14.88
N ALA A 155 -7.27 13.62 16.12
CA ALA A 155 -8.40 13.07 16.88
C ALA A 155 -9.74 13.17 16.12
N ARG A 156 -9.97 14.29 15.41
CA ARG A 156 -11.18 14.47 14.60
C ARG A 156 -11.30 13.44 13.47
N THR A 157 -10.18 13.14 12.78
CA THR A 157 -10.15 12.10 11.74
C THR A 157 -10.43 10.72 12.33
N VAL A 158 -9.88 10.41 13.50
CA VAL A 158 -10.14 9.15 14.22
C VAL A 158 -11.62 9.01 14.55
N ILE A 159 -12.24 10.04 15.13
CA ILE A 159 -13.66 10.05 15.48
C ILE A 159 -14.54 9.89 14.23
N LYS A 160 -14.29 10.68 13.18
CA LYS A 160 -15.01 10.57 11.89
C LYS A 160 -14.90 9.15 11.34
N THR A 161 -13.69 8.56 11.38
CA THR A 161 -13.44 7.20 10.90
C THR A 161 -14.19 6.16 11.73
N ALA A 162 -14.20 6.30 13.06
CA ALA A 162 -14.93 5.37 13.92
C ALA A 162 -16.43 5.34 13.62
N ILE A 163 -17.03 6.51 13.33
CA ILE A 163 -18.48 6.64 13.08
C ILE A 163 -18.82 6.31 11.62
N ARG A 164 -18.02 6.77 10.65
CA ARG A 164 -18.37 6.78 9.22
C ARG A 164 -17.53 5.85 8.35
N ARG A 165 -16.79 4.91 8.93
CA ARG A 165 -15.91 3.99 8.20
C ARG A 165 -16.63 3.25 7.06
N ASN A 166 -17.88 2.86 7.26
CA ASN A 166 -18.67 2.14 6.27
C ASN A 166 -19.10 3.01 5.07
N SER A 167 -18.93 4.33 5.13
CA SER A 167 -19.17 5.22 3.99
C SER A 167 -17.95 5.40 3.09
N LEU A 168 -16.78 4.92 3.49
CA LEU A 168 -15.57 4.93 2.67
C LEU A 168 -15.72 3.99 1.48
N ARG A 169 -15.44 4.51 0.29
CA ARG A 169 -15.61 3.81 -0.99
C ARG A 169 -14.28 3.52 -1.70
N LYS A 170 -13.20 4.10 -1.22
CA LYS A 170 -11.87 3.91 -1.78
C LYS A 170 -10.92 3.32 -0.75
N PHE A 171 -9.96 2.54 -1.21
CA PHE A 171 -8.83 2.14 -0.38
C PHE A 171 -7.51 2.24 -1.15
N LYS A 172 -6.42 2.16 -0.43
CA LYS A 172 -5.07 2.19 -0.99
C LYS A 172 -4.29 0.98 -0.52
N ILE A 173 -3.61 0.31 -1.45
CA ILE A 173 -2.53 -0.62 -1.12
C ILE A 173 -1.27 0.23 -0.97
N VAL A 174 -0.82 0.39 0.26
CA VAL A 174 0.27 1.30 0.61
C VAL A 174 1.61 0.71 0.25
N GLU A 175 1.77 -0.54 0.65
CA GLU A 175 3.03 -1.25 0.53
C GLU A 175 2.79 -2.75 0.55
N MET A 176 3.55 -3.50 -0.22
CA MET A 176 3.55 -4.95 -0.19
C MET A 176 4.92 -5.47 -0.58
N GLY A 177 5.38 -6.48 0.12
CA GLY A 177 6.69 -7.07 -0.10
C GLY A 177 6.72 -8.55 0.25
N VAL A 178 7.66 -9.25 -0.37
CA VAL A 178 7.95 -10.66 -0.11
C VAL A 178 9.47 -10.82 -0.07
N ILE A 179 9.98 -11.61 0.87
CA ILE A 179 11.39 -11.93 0.97
C ILE A 179 11.93 -12.48 -0.36
N LYS A 180 13.21 -12.26 -0.63
CA LYS A 180 13.83 -12.63 -1.93
C LYS A 180 13.62 -14.08 -2.30
N GLU A 181 13.73 -15.00 -1.35
CA GLU A 181 13.59 -16.44 -1.55
C GLU A 181 12.20 -16.86 -2.03
N GLU A 182 11.17 -16.09 -1.72
CA GLU A 182 9.78 -16.39 -2.10
C GLU A 182 9.23 -15.48 -3.20
N GLN A 183 10.05 -14.59 -3.75
CA GLN A 183 9.66 -13.77 -4.91
C GLN A 183 9.37 -14.65 -6.14
N LYS A 184 8.44 -14.20 -6.98
CA LYS A 184 8.00 -14.88 -8.22
C LYS A 184 7.37 -16.28 -8.00
N LYS A 185 7.11 -16.68 -6.76
CA LYS A 185 6.54 -17.97 -6.41
C LYS A 185 5.05 -17.94 -6.06
N GLY A 186 4.42 -16.76 -6.16
CA GLY A 186 2.98 -16.58 -5.99
C GLY A 186 2.54 -16.00 -4.63
N ALA A 187 3.46 -15.74 -3.69
CA ALA A 187 3.10 -15.19 -2.38
C ALA A 187 2.37 -13.83 -2.48
N ILE A 188 2.80 -12.94 -3.40
CA ILE A 188 2.11 -11.67 -3.69
C ILE A 188 0.69 -11.92 -4.21
N LEU A 189 0.48 -12.93 -5.04
CA LEU A 189 -0.85 -13.28 -5.57
C LEU A 189 -1.77 -13.76 -4.44
N ALA A 190 -1.25 -14.53 -3.49
CA ALA A 190 -2.02 -14.98 -2.32
C ALA A 190 -2.44 -13.81 -1.43
N LEU A 191 -1.53 -12.84 -1.16
CA LEU A 191 -1.84 -11.62 -0.43
C LEU A 191 -2.91 -10.79 -1.14
N PHE A 192 -2.75 -10.61 -2.45
CA PHE A 192 -3.65 -9.79 -3.26
C PHE A 192 -5.05 -10.40 -3.34
N ASP A 193 -5.16 -11.72 -3.60
CA ASP A 193 -6.44 -12.44 -3.63
C ASP A 193 -7.15 -12.37 -2.27
N PHE A 194 -6.41 -12.54 -1.18
CA PHE A 194 -6.96 -12.40 0.17
C PHE A 194 -7.43 -10.97 0.46
N CYS A 195 -6.65 -9.93 0.09
CA CYS A 195 -7.06 -8.54 0.21
C CYS A 195 -8.33 -8.25 -0.59
N LEU A 196 -8.43 -8.75 -1.83
CA LEU A 196 -9.63 -8.63 -2.64
C LEU A 196 -10.85 -9.30 -1.98
N SER A 197 -10.68 -10.46 -1.34
CA SER A 197 -11.77 -11.12 -0.61
C SER A 197 -12.32 -10.29 0.55
N LEU A 198 -11.46 -9.49 1.19
CA LEU A 198 -11.84 -8.58 2.29
C LEU A 198 -12.49 -7.28 1.82
N THR A 199 -12.17 -6.84 0.60
CA THR A 199 -12.52 -5.50 0.09
C THR A 199 -13.65 -5.52 -0.94
N LYS A 200 -13.88 -6.65 -1.61
CA LYS A 200 -14.94 -6.84 -2.60
C LYS A 200 -16.33 -6.48 -2.02
N GLY A 201 -17.07 -5.64 -2.72
CA GLY A 201 -18.40 -5.18 -2.30
C GLY A 201 -18.41 -4.12 -1.18
N ARG A 202 -17.23 -3.81 -0.61
CA ARG A 202 -17.08 -2.74 0.40
C ARG A 202 -16.56 -1.45 -0.21
N TYR A 203 -15.69 -1.57 -1.20
CA TYR A 203 -15.04 -0.44 -1.86
C TYR A 203 -15.31 -0.47 -3.35
N ASP A 204 -15.45 0.73 -3.94
CA ASP A 204 -15.72 0.93 -5.36
C ASP A 204 -14.43 1.00 -6.19
N SER A 205 -13.31 1.34 -5.57
CA SER A 205 -12.00 1.44 -6.24
C SER A 205 -10.83 1.38 -5.28
N PHE A 206 -9.65 1.10 -5.83
CA PHE A 206 -8.40 1.25 -5.07
C PHE A 206 -7.26 1.81 -5.93
N GLU A 207 -6.25 2.33 -5.23
CA GLU A 207 -5.02 2.86 -5.81
C GLU A 207 -3.80 2.19 -5.15
N SER A 208 -2.72 2.01 -5.89
CA SER A 208 -1.46 1.54 -5.30
C SER A 208 -0.67 2.69 -4.68
N GLY A 209 0.29 2.36 -3.83
CA GLY A 209 1.41 3.24 -3.52
C GLY A 209 2.28 3.50 -4.74
N TRP A 210 3.31 4.33 -4.57
CA TRP A 210 4.27 4.63 -5.61
C TRP A 210 5.08 3.40 -6.03
N VAL A 211 5.20 3.22 -7.34
CA VAL A 211 6.04 2.19 -7.95
C VAL A 211 7.02 2.87 -8.89
N LEU A 212 8.31 2.56 -8.77
CA LEU A 212 9.30 3.02 -9.74
C LEU A 212 8.92 2.51 -11.13
N LYS A 213 8.84 3.42 -12.10
CA LYS A 213 8.45 3.07 -13.47
C LYS A 213 9.37 2.02 -14.10
N GLU A 214 10.64 2.03 -13.73
CA GLU A 214 11.64 1.06 -14.17
C GLU A 214 11.68 -0.24 -13.36
N ASN A 215 10.91 -0.35 -12.29
CA ASN A 215 10.78 -1.60 -11.55
C ASN A 215 9.87 -2.57 -12.31
N TYR A 216 10.47 -3.33 -13.23
CA TYR A 216 9.75 -4.28 -14.09
C TYR A 216 8.92 -5.31 -13.32
N LEU A 217 9.31 -5.71 -12.13
CA LEU A 217 8.55 -6.68 -11.32
C LEU A 217 7.26 -6.07 -10.78
N SER A 218 7.35 -4.95 -10.09
CA SER A 218 6.20 -4.27 -9.52
C SER A 218 5.35 -3.56 -10.57
N GLY A 219 5.99 -2.94 -11.58
CA GLY A 219 5.30 -2.32 -12.70
C GLY A 219 4.50 -3.32 -13.53
N ASN A 220 5.13 -4.43 -13.95
CA ASN A 220 4.45 -5.49 -14.68
C ASN A 220 3.32 -6.14 -13.86
N PHE A 221 3.46 -6.24 -12.54
CA PHE A 221 2.38 -6.69 -11.69
C PHE A 221 1.24 -5.67 -11.66
N GLY A 222 1.54 -4.38 -11.53
CA GLY A 222 0.55 -3.30 -11.60
C GLY A 222 -0.29 -3.34 -12.87
N TYR A 223 0.36 -3.44 -14.02
CA TYR A 223 -0.33 -3.50 -15.33
C TYR A 223 -1.23 -4.75 -15.51
N LYS A 224 -1.03 -5.81 -14.74
CA LYS A 224 -1.90 -7.00 -14.82
C LYS A 224 -3.27 -6.83 -14.17
N TRP A 225 -3.38 -5.97 -13.18
CA TRP A 225 -4.61 -5.81 -12.42
C TRP A 225 -5.25 -4.42 -12.58
N ALA A 226 -4.46 -3.41 -12.91
CA ALA A 226 -4.93 -2.04 -13.00
C ALA A 226 -5.71 -1.76 -14.29
N ASP A 227 -6.64 -0.83 -14.20
CA ASP A 227 -7.31 -0.27 -15.37
C ASP A 227 -6.43 0.80 -16.04
N GLY A 228 -5.45 1.33 -15.31
CA GLY A 228 -4.49 2.29 -15.82
C GLY A 228 -3.58 2.89 -14.74
N VAL A 229 -2.67 3.74 -15.20
CA VAL A 229 -1.87 4.59 -14.32
C VAL A 229 -2.74 5.74 -13.84
N SER A 230 -2.72 5.99 -12.54
CA SER A 230 -3.49 7.07 -11.92
C SER A 230 -2.73 8.38 -11.92
N LYS A 231 -1.46 8.35 -11.50
CA LYS A 231 -0.60 9.52 -11.31
C LYS A 231 0.86 9.18 -11.58
N THR A 232 1.61 10.21 -11.95
CA THR A 232 3.07 10.16 -12.13
C THR A 232 3.76 11.19 -11.26
#